data_42850a6f8ca6e06826525968f78cfac1
#
_entry.id   42850a6f8ca6e06826525968f78cfac1
#
_cell.length_a   1.000
_cell.length_b   1.000
_cell.length_c   1.000
_cell.angle_alpha   90.00
_cell.angle_beta   90.00
_cell.angle_gamma   90.00
#
_symmetry.space_group_name_H-M   'P 1'
#
loop_
_entity.id
_entity.type
_entity.pdbx_description
1 polymer ?
#
loop_
_entity_poly.entity_id
_entity_poly.type
_entity_poly.pdbx_seq_one_letter_code
_entity_poly.pdbx_strand_id
1 'polypeptide(L)'
;MEKYSVSKLLGSTAGYVGYEEGGMLTNQLLRKPYSVVLFDEVEKAAPEVLNILLQMLDDGRITAANGTLVNCANCIVIMTSNLGAEYIAASNSTKIMPDVRNQVMNVVRGHFRPEFLNRISAVVIFNRLSKHAISKIVGLRLSEIEKRFKSSGKEIKLDLDQSALGYLCNNGYSVNLGARPLNRLIQNTILNPLAIMILNGQVKDKETVKITTKNDELIVVPNHKSADGTDVKSVEDWTDDAEIDDFADPDGDVNVDLD
;
A
#
# COMPACT_ATOMS: atom_id res chain seq x y z
N MET A 1 -11.33 4.97 -26.07
CA MET A 1 -10.86 4.26 -24.87
C MET A 1 -11.95 4.11 -23.80
N GLU A 2 -12.82 5.09 -23.64
CA GLU A 2 -13.83 5.17 -22.54
C GLU A 2 -14.90 4.06 -22.57
N LYS A 3 -15.50 3.78 -23.73
CA LYS A 3 -16.51 2.73 -23.89
C LYS A 3 -16.00 1.32 -23.53
N TYR A 4 -14.72 1.06 -23.75
CA TYR A 4 -14.10 -0.22 -23.43
C TYR A 4 -13.98 -0.46 -21.91
N SER A 5 -13.74 0.60 -21.13
CA SER A 5 -13.64 0.52 -19.67
C SER A 5 -14.99 0.18 -19.03
N VAL A 6 -16.07 0.80 -19.48
CA VAL A 6 -17.44 0.53 -19.01
C VAL A 6 -17.89 -0.88 -19.40
N SER A 7 -17.67 -1.29 -20.64
CA SER A 7 -18.03 -2.65 -21.08
C SER A 7 -17.26 -3.74 -20.33
N LYS A 8 -16.03 -3.47 -19.91
CA LYS A 8 -15.26 -4.40 -19.07
C LYS A 8 -15.87 -4.55 -17.67
N LEU A 9 -16.42 -3.47 -17.11
CA LEU A 9 -17.03 -3.50 -15.78
C LEU A 9 -18.45 -4.10 -15.80
N LEU A 10 -19.31 -3.64 -16.72
CA LEU A 10 -20.74 -3.98 -16.77
C LEU A 10 -21.08 -5.06 -17.79
N GLY A 11 -20.17 -5.39 -18.69
CA GLY A 11 -20.40 -6.27 -19.83
C GLY A 11 -20.59 -5.52 -21.14
N SER A 12 -20.56 -6.25 -22.26
CA SER A 12 -20.79 -5.72 -23.61
C SER A 12 -22.28 -5.59 -23.89
N THR A 13 -22.66 -4.60 -24.68
CA THR A 13 -24.04 -4.45 -25.17
C THR A 13 -24.37 -5.52 -26.20
N ALA A 14 -25.68 -5.78 -26.39
CA ALA A 14 -26.17 -6.75 -27.36
C ALA A 14 -25.59 -6.50 -28.78
N GLY A 15 -25.13 -7.55 -29.43
CA GLY A 15 -24.51 -7.49 -30.76
C GLY A 15 -22.97 -7.36 -30.75
N TYR A 16 -22.33 -7.24 -29.60
CA TYR A 16 -20.85 -7.22 -29.47
C TYR A 16 -20.33 -8.53 -28.90
N VAL A 17 -19.11 -8.87 -29.26
CA VAL A 17 -18.37 -10.03 -28.70
C VAL A 17 -18.26 -9.92 -27.18
N GLY A 18 -18.58 -11.01 -26.46
CA GLY A 18 -18.54 -11.04 -24.99
C GLY A 18 -19.84 -10.59 -24.29
N TYR A 19 -20.94 -10.41 -25.01
CA TYR A 19 -22.25 -10.07 -24.44
C TYR A 19 -22.71 -11.09 -23.37
N GLU A 20 -22.53 -12.38 -23.64
CA GLU A 20 -22.93 -13.47 -22.75
C GLU A 20 -22.00 -13.63 -21.54
N GLU A 21 -20.77 -13.14 -21.64
CA GLU A 21 -19.77 -13.27 -20.57
C GLU A 21 -20.08 -12.33 -19.39
N GLY A 22 -20.87 -11.26 -19.62
CA GLY A 22 -21.18 -10.24 -18.62
C GLY A 22 -19.96 -9.37 -18.26
N GLY A 23 -20.11 -8.50 -17.29
CA GLY A 23 -19.03 -7.62 -16.82
C GLY A 23 -18.23 -8.22 -15.69
N MET A 24 -16.98 -7.82 -15.59
CA MET A 24 -16.08 -8.30 -14.53
C MET A 24 -16.61 -7.95 -13.13
N LEU A 25 -17.05 -6.70 -12.92
CA LEU A 25 -17.59 -6.24 -11.64
C LEU A 25 -18.94 -6.91 -11.34
N THR A 26 -19.86 -6.89 -12.30
CA THR A 26 -21.21 -7.45 -12.15
C THR A 26 -21.19 -8.94 -11.86
N ASN A 27 -20.36 -9.71 -12.56
CA ASN A 27 -20.23 -11.14 -12.33
C ASN A 27 -19.63 -11.49 -10.97
N GLN A 28 -18.66 -10.71 -10.50
CA GLN A 28 -18.08 -10.92 -9.17
C GLN A 28 -19.07 -10.61 -8.06
N LEU A 29 -19.84 -9.52 -8.18
CA LEU A 29 -20.82 -9.14 -7.19
C LEU A 29 -22.04 -10.08 -7.16
N LEU A 30 -22.45 -10.64 -8.30
CA LEU A 30 -23.48 -11.69 -8.34
C LEU A 30 -23.03 -12.95 -7.59
N ARG A 31 -21.75 -13.32 -7.71
CA ARG A 31 -21.20 -14.51 -7.04
C ARG A 31 -20.92 -14.28 -5.55
N LYS A 32 -20.54 -13.04 -5.19
CA LYS A 32 -20.14 -12.66 -3.82
C LYS A 32 -20.74 -11.31 -3.46
N PRO A 33 -22.02 -11.29 -3.05
CA PRO A 33 -22.72 -10.04 -2.73
C PRO A 33 -22.17 -9.31 -1.51
N TYR A 34 -21.50 -10.02 -0.59
CA TYR A 34 -20.79 -9.44 0.54
C TYR A 34 -19.31 -9.31 0.15
N SER A 35 -18.94 -8.12 -0.33
CA SER A 35 -17.58 -7.88 -0.85
C SER A 35 -17.08 -6.50 -0.47
N VAL A 36 -15.77 -6.37 -0.40
CA VAL A 36 -15.09 -5.07 -0.41
C VAL A 36 -14.67 -4.78 -1.84
N VAL A 37 -15.14 -3.68 -2.39
CA VAL A 37 -14.82 -3.24 -3.76
C VAL A 37 -13.90 -2.03 -3.67
N LEU A 38 -12.68 -2.18 -4.16
CA LEU A 38 -11.68 -1.12 -4.18
C LEU A 38 -11.58 -0.52 -5.59
N PHE A 39 -11.77 0.80 -5.67
CA PHE A 39 -11.48 1.62 -6.85
C PHE A 39 -10.21 2.44 -6.58
N ASP A 40 -9.12 2.04 -7.20
CA ASP A 40 -7.83 2.70 -7.03
C ASP A 40 -7.69 3.86 -8.02
N GLU A 41 -7.19 5.02 -7.54
CA GLU A 41 -7.00 6.25 -8.32
C GLU A 41 -8.28 6.73 -9.01
N VAL A 42 -9.37 6.87 -8.24
CA VAL A 42 -10.71 7.20 -8.77
C VAL A 42 -10.75 8.56 -9.50
N GLU A 43 -9.83 9.47 -9.20
CA GLU A 43 -9.69 10.76 -9.91
C GLU A 43 -9.32 10.60 -11.39
N LYS A 44 -8.76 9.46 -11.77
CA LYS A 44 -8.39 9.15 -13.16
C LYS A 44 -9.49 8.41 -13.92
N ALA A 45 -10.59 8.11 -13.24
CA ALA A 45 -11.69 7.39 -13.86
C ALA A 45 -12.42 8.25 -14.90
N ALA A 46 -12.86 7.61 -15.97
CA ALA A 46 -13.74 8.27 -16.96
C ALA A 46 -15.08 8.65 -16.31
N PRO A 47 -15.73 9.75 -16.76
CA PRO A 47 -17.01 10.20 -16.22
C PRO A 47 -18.10 9.12 -16.19
N GLU A 48 -18.10 8.23 -17.16
CA GLU A 48 -19.04 7.10 -17.24
C GLU A 48 -18.86 6.11 -16.10
N VAL A 49 -17.60 5.88 -15.66
CA VAL A 49 -17.29 5.03 -14.51
C VAL A 49 -17.77 5.70 -13.22
N LEU A 50 -17.60 7.02 -13.08
CA LEU A 50 -18.11 7.78 -11.94
C LEU A 50 -19.64 7.72 -11.85
N ASN A 51 -20.36 7.70 -13.00
CA ASN A 51 -21.80 7.54 -13.04
C ASN A 51 -22.23 6.13 -12.57
N ILE A 52 -21.47 5.09 -12.89
CA ILE A 52 -21.71 3.72 -12.38
C ILE A 52 -21.53 3.68 -10.87
N LEU A 53 -20.45 4.32 -10.37
CA LEU A 53 -20.20 4.44 -8.94
C LEU A 53 -21.32 5.18 -8.23
N LEU A 54 -21.81 6.29 -8.82
CA LEU A 54 -22.90 7.05 -8.27
C LEU A 54 -24.17 6.20 -8.16
N GLN A 55 -24.51 5.43 -9.21
CA GLN A 55 -25.64 4.49 -9.18
C GLN A 55 -25.46 3.43 -8.08
N MET A 56 -24.24 2.89 -7.92
CA MET A 56 -23.91 1.89 -6.91
C MET A 56 -24.08 2.45 -5.49
N LEU A 57 -23.63 3.70 -5.27
CA LEU A 57 -23.68 4.36 -3.96
C LEU A 57 -25.09 4.86 -3.60
N ASP A 58 -25.86 5.28 -4.60
CA ASP A 58 -27.19 5.86 -4.41
C ASP A 58 -28.29 4.80 -4.31
N ASP A 59 -28.35 3.91 -5.33
CA ASP A 59 -29.40 2.90 -5.46
C ASP A 59 -29.05 1.58 -4.74
N GLY A 60 -27.79 1.39 -4.32
CA GLY A 60 -27.30 0.11 -3.81
C GLY A 60 -27.35 -1.03 -4.84
N ARG A 61 -27.39 -0.70 -6.14
CA ARG A 61 -27.48 -1.66 -7.25
C ARG A 61 -26.89 -1.07 -8.52
N ILE A 62 -26.43 -1.93 -9.40
CA ILE A 62 -25.97 -1.57 -10.75
C ILE A 62 -26.68 -2.44 -11.80
N THR A 63 -26.86 -1.88 -12.97
CA THR A 63 -27.45 -2.61 -14.11
C THR A 63 -26.33 -3.07 -15.03
N ALA A 64 -26.20 -4.38 -15.22
CA ALA A 64 -25.30 -4.96 -16.20
C ALA A 64 -25.77 -4.65 -17.63
N ALA A 65 -24.88 -4.72 -18.61
CA ALA A 65 -25.18 -4.42 -20.00
C ALA A 65 -26.26 -5.35 -20.61
N ASN A 66 -26.42 -6.56 -20.08
CA ASN A 66 -27.47 -7.50 -20.44
C ASN A 66 -28.82 -7.25 -19.73
N GLY A 67 -28.96 -6.15 -18.99
CA GLY A 67 -30.17 -5.79 -18.23
C GLY A 67 -30.27 -6.43 -16.83
N THR A 68 -29.33 -7.27 -16.42
CA THR A 68 -29.36 -7.89 -15.08
C THR A 68 -29.12 -6.86 -14.00
N LEU A 69 -30.00 -6.80 -13.01
CA LEU A 69 -29.83 -5.98 -11.82
C LEU A 69 -28.94 -6.70 -10.79
N VAL A 70 -27.86 -6.07 -10.40
CA VAL A 70 -26.88 -6.58 -9.42
C VAL A 70 -27.01 -5.77 -8.13
N ASN A 71 -27.34 -6.45 -7.03
CA ASN A 71 -27.46 -5.82 -5.71
C ASN A 71 -26.07 -5.59 -5.11
N CYS A 72 -25.79 -4.36 -4.73
CA CYS A 72 -24.53 -3.89 -4.13
C CYS A 72 -24.73 -3.37 -2.68
N ALA A 73 -25.93 -3.47 -2.12
CA ALA A 73 -26.25 -2.92 -0.80
C ALA A 73 -25.41 -3.52 0.35
N ASN A 74 -24.85 -4.72 0.15
CA ASN A 74 -24.00 -5.41 1.11
C ASN A 74 -22.50 -5.24 0.83
N CYS A 75 -22.14 -4.34 -0.10
CA CYS A 75 -20.75 -4.08 -0.44
C CYS A 75 -20.18 -2.91 0.36
N ILE A 76 -18.93 -3.00 0.76
CA ILE A 76 -18.15 -1.87 1.22
C ILE A 76 -17.38 -1.33 0.03
N VAL A 77 -17.63 -0.08 -0.35
CA VAL A 77 -16.92 0.59 -1.45
C VAL A 77 -15.82 1.45 -0.87
N ILE A 78 -14.60 1.19 -1.30
CA ILE A 78 -13.41 1.97 -0.94
C ILE A 78 -12.87 2.61 -2.20
N MET A 79 -12.58 3.89 -2.14
CA MET A 79 -12.00 4.64 -3.24
C MET A 79 -10.69 5.29 -2.78
N THR A 80 -9.61 5.14 -3.54
CA THR A 80 -8.35 5.84 -3.28
C THR A 80 -8.20 7.00 -4.24
N SER A 81 -7.50 8.04 -3.81
CA SER A 81 -7.16 9.19 -4.65
C SER A 81 -5.86 9.84 -4.20
N ASN A 82 -5.14 10.45 -5.15
CA ASN A 82 -3.95 11.25 -4.92
C ASN A 82 -4.23 12.76 -4.96
N LEU A 83 -5.50 13.18 -5.00
CA LEU A 83 -5.88 14.59 -5.02
C LEU A 83 -5.40 15.32 -3.75
N GLY A 84 -4.75 16.47 -3.95
CA GLY A 84 -4.22 17.28 -2.86
C GLY A 84 -2.94 16.74 -2.20
N ALA A 85 -2.33 15.69 -2.74
CA ALA A 85 -1.09 15.12 -2.22
C ALA A 85 0.07 16.13 -2.17
N GLU A 86 0.08 17.13 -3.07
CA GLU A 86 1.04 18.22 -3.10
C GLU A 86 1.01 19.09 -1.84
N TYR A 87 -0.17 19.34 -1.28
CA TYR A 87 -0.31 20.12 -0.03
C TYR A 87 0.19 19.34 1.18
N ILE A 88 -0.07 18.03 1.20
CA ILE A 88 0.45 17.12 2.23
C ILE A 88 1.98 17.03 2.13
N ALA A 89 2.52 16.94 0.92
CA ALA A 89 3.95 16.87 0.67
C ALA A 89 4.69 18.17 1.04
N ALA A 90 4.07 19.32 0.81
CA ALA A 90 4.63 20.65 1.14
C ALA A 90 4.60 20.95 2.65
N SER A 91 3.77 20.26 3.41
CA SER A 91 3.69 20.43 4.87
C SER A 91 4.97 19.92 5.55
N ASN A 92 5.48 20.70 6.52
CA ASN A 92 6.61 20.29 7.34
C ASN A 92 6.24 19.33 8.49
N SER A 93 4.94 19.12 8.72
CA SER A 93 4.43 18.24 9.76
C SER A 93 4.13 16.84 9.23
N THR A 94 4.33 15.83 10.05
CA THR A 94 3.84 14.46 9.77
C THR A 94 2.33 14.37 9.93
N LYS A 95 1.75 15.14 10.88
CA LYS A 95 0.30 15.26 11.08
C LYS A 95 -0.30 16.28 10.11
N ILE A 96 -1.49 15.98 9.64
CA ILE A 96 -2.25 16.90 8.78
C ILE A 96 -2.88 17.98 9.65
N MET A 97 -2.39 19.21 9.46
CA MET A 97 -2.96 20.39 10.11
C MET A 97 -4.30 20.77 9.46
N PRO A 98 -5.22 21.43 10.20
CA PRO A 98 -6.53 21.83 9.67
C PRO A 98 -6.47 22.63 8.38
N ASP A 99 -5.46 23.51 8.22
CA ASP A 99 -5.28 24.29 6.99
C ASP A 99 -4.95 23.42 5.79
N VAL A 100 -4.06 22.43 5.96
CA VAL A 100 -3.69 21.48 4.91
C VAL A 100 -4.89 20.61 4.57
N ARG A 101 -5.66 20.17 5.57
CA ARG A 101 -6.90 19.43 5.37
C ARG A 101 -7.88 20.22 4.50
N ASN A 102 -8.12 21.51 4.83
CA ASN A 102 -9.01 22.35 4.07
C ASN A 102 -8.54 22.55 2.61
N GLN A 103 -7.23 22.69 2.38
CA GLN A 103 -6.65 22.76 1.04
C GLN A 103 -6.91 21.46 0.25
N VAL A 104 -6.66 20.30 0.84
CA VAL A 104 -6.94 19.00 0.21
C VAL A 104 -8.43 18.87 -0.12
N MET A 105 -9.32 19.18 0.84
CA MET A 105 -10.77 19.11 0.62
C MET A 105 -11.25 20.07 -0.47
N ASN A 106 -10.65 21.26 -0.60
CA ASN A 106 -10.98 22.17 -1.67
C ASN A 106 -10.61 21.60 -3.06
N VAL A 107 -9.47 20.89 -3.17
CA VAL A 107 -9.11 20.19 -4.41
C VAL A 107 -10.10 19.08 -4.72
N VAL A 108 -10.46 18.27 -3.73
CA VAL A 108 -11.44 17.17 -3.87
C VAL A 108 -12.80 17.73 -4.32
N ARG A 109 -13.29 18.81 -3.70
CA ARG A 109 -14.56 19.47 -4.06
C ARG A 109 -14.51 20.12 -5.46
N GLY A 110 -13.35 20.56 -5.91
CA GLY A 110 -13.15 21.09 -7.25
C GLY A 110 -13.10 20.03 -8.34
N HIS A 111 -12.72 18.80 -7.99
CA HIS A 111 -12.57 17.70 -8.94
C HIS A 111 -13.86 16.87 -9.10
N PHE A 112 -14.49 16.50 -8.00
CA PHE A 112 -15.71 15.68 -8.01
C PHE A 112 -16.97 16.54 -7.92
N ARG A 113 -18.04 16.07 -8.55
CA ARG A 113 -19.35 16.72 -8.47
C ARG A 113 -19.90 16.63 -7.04
N PRO A 114 -20.62 17.66 -6.56
CA PRO A 114 -21.22 17.62 -5.21
C PRO A 114 -22.13 16.41 -4.98
N GLU A 115 -22.87 15.98 -5.99
CA GLU A 115 -23.74 14.79 -5.94
C GLU A 115 -22.96 13.55 -5.56
N PHE A 116 -21.75 13.38 -6.13
CA PHE A 116 -20.89 12.24 -5.86
C PHE A 116 -20.33 12.31 -4.43
N LEU A 117 -19.84 13.47 -4.02
CA LEU A 117 -19.28 13.66 -2.68
C LEU A 117 -20.31 13.43 -1.58
N ASN A 118 -21.56 13.84 -1.79
CA ASN A 118 -22.66 13.67 -0.82
C ASN A 118 -23.06 12.18 -0.63
N ARG A 119 -22.56 11.26 -1.45
CA ARG A 119 -22.77 9.81 -1.31
C ARG A 119 -21.61 9.09 -0.64
N ILE A 120 -20.51 9.80 -0.38
CA ILE A 120 -19.36 9.24 0.33
C ILE A 120 -19.62 9.38 1.82
N SER A 121 -19.64 8.25 2.53
CA SER A 121 -19.92 8.21 3.98
C SER A 121 -18.80 8.85 4.81
N ALA A 122 -17.54 8.73 4.37
CA ALA A 122 -16.40 9.29 5.07
C ALA A 122 -15.23 9.55 4.11
N VAL A 123 -14.54 10.68 4.32
CA VAL A 123 -13.30 11.01 3.65
C VAL A 123 -12.15 10.90 4.64
N VAL A 124 -11.21 10.00 4.34
CA VAL A 124 -10.05 9.71 5.18
C VAL A 124 -8.81 10.29 4.53
N ILE A 125 -8.12 11.21 5.21
CA ILE A 125 -6.87 11.79 4.74
C ILE A 125 -5.72 11.18 5.53
N PHE A 126 -4.83 10.44 4.84
CA PHE A 126 -3.70 9.77 5.48
C PHE A 126 -2.57 10.74 5.78
N ASN A 127 -2.02 10.62 6.98
CA ASN A 127 -0.82 11.33 7.40
C ASN A 127 0.42 10.87 6.60
N ARG A 128 1.45 11.68 6.59
CA ARG A 128 2.77 11.27 6.07
C ARG A 128 3.35 10.17 6.96
N LEU A 129 4.07 9.22 6.34
CA LEU A 129 4.75 8.17 7.09
C LEU A 129 5.82 8.79 8.00
N SER A 130 5.76 8.48 9.29
CA SER A 130 6.81 8.79 10.25
C SER A 130 8.02 7.87 10.06
N LYS A 131 9.18 8.25 10.59
CA LYS A 131 10.38 7.39 10.60
C LYS A 131 10.09 6.04 11.26
N HIS A 132 9.34 6.04 12.34
CA HIS A 132 8.89 4.83 13.03
C HIS A 132 8.00 3.94 12.16
N ALA A 133 7.05 4.52 11.42
CA ALA A 133 6.23 3.76 10.49
C ALA A 133 7.08 3.13 9.36
N ILE A 134 8.10 3.85 8.88
CA ILE A 134 9.02 3.34 7.86
C ILE A 134 9.83 2.17 8.40
N SER A 135 10.35 2.24 9.64
CA SER A 135 11.08 1.14 10.26
C SER A 135 10.21 -0.12 10.41
N LYS A 136 8.95 0.02 10.81
CA LYS A 136 7.98 -1.09 10.82
C LYS A 136 7.76 -1.69 9.42
N ILE A 137 7.66 -0.84 8.39
CA ILE A 137 7.53 -1.32 7.00
C ILE A 137 8.77 -2.11 6.56
N VAL A 138 9.98 -1.66 6.94
CA VAL A 138 11.23 -2.40 6.69
C VAL A 138 11.15 -3.79 7.33
N GLY A 139 10.79 -3.89 8.60
CA GLY A 139 10.64 -5.15 9.32
C GLY A 139 9.64 -6.10 8.65
N LEU A 140 8.46 -5.58 8.27
CA LEU A 140 7.44 -6.37 7.54
C LEU A 140 7.98 -6.90 6.21
N ARG A 141 8.72 -6.09 5.45
CA ARG A 141 9.30 -6.52 4.17
C ARG A 141 10.37 -7.61 4.33
N LEU A 142 11.22 -7.49 5.34
CA LEU A 142 12.20 -8.54 5.64
C LEU A 142 11.51 -9.84 6.06
N SER A 143 10.50 -9.78 6.92
CA SER A 143 9.71 -10.96 7.31
C SER A 143 9.00 -11.62 6.11
N GLU A 144 8.51 -10.84 5.14
CA GLU A 144 7.94 -11.39 3.90
C GLU A 144 9.00 -12.13 3.07
N ILE A 145 10.23 -11.62 3.05
CA ILE A 145 11.36 -12.25 2.35
C ILE A 145 11.72 -13.58 3.02
N GLU A 146 11.84 -13.60 4.34
CA GLU A 146 12.10 -14.82 5.11
C GLU A 146 11.00 -15.88 4.89
N LYS A 147 9.73 -15.48 4.89
CA LYS A 147 8.61 -16.38 4.56
C LYS A 147 8.72 -16.96 3.15
N ARG A 148 9.19 -16.18 2.17
CA ARG A 148 9.43 -16.66 0.79
C ARG A 148 10.57 -17.67 0.74
N PHE A 149 11.68 -17.46 1.46
CA PHE A 149 12.75 -18.45 1.57
C PHE A 149 12.23 -19.74 2.19
N LYS A 150 11.48 -19.64 3.26
CA LYS A 150 10.87 -20.81 3.93
C LYS A 150 9.93 -21.60 3.00
N SER A 151 9.11 -20.90 2.21
CA SER A 151 8.23 -21.55 1.21
C SER A 151 9.01 -22.25 0.07
N SER A 152 10.24 -21.80 -0.19
CA SER A 152 11.16 -22.41 -1.16
C SER A 152 12.04 -23.52 -0.56
N GLY A 153 11.77 -23.94 0.69
CA GLY A 153 12.49 -25.01 1.38
C GLY A 153 13.84 -24.59 1.97
N LYS A 154 14.07 -23.28 2.15
CA LYS A 154 15.29 -22.75 2.79
C LYS A 154 14.91 -21.88 4.00
N GLU A 155 15.49 -22.16 5.14
CA GLU A 155 15.31 -21.34 6.36
C GLU A 155 16.49 -20.38 6.50
N ILE A 156 16.37 -19.18 5.93
CA ILE A 156 17.37 -18.11 6.05
C ILE A 156 16.74 -17.00 6.88
N LYS A 157 17.42 -16.59 7.96
CA LYS A 157 17.05 -15.44 8.78
C LYS A 157 17.86 -14.23 8.36
N LEU A 158 17.23 -13.06 8.41
CA LEU A 158 17.85 -11.79 8.06
C LEU A 158 18.00 -10.98 9.35
N ASP A 159 19.23 -10.73 9.75
CA ASP A 159 19.56 -9.91 10.90
C ASP A 159 20.00 -8.52 10.43
N LEU A 160 19.17 -7.52 10.74
CA LEU A 160 19.38 -6.13 10.34
C LEU A 160 19.91 -5.32 11.51
N ASP A 161 21.08 -4.72 11.40
CA ASP A 161 21.58 -3.84 12.43
C ASP A 161 21.03 -2.41 12.34
N GLN A 162 21.25 -1.60 13.38
CA GLN A 162 20.73 -0.23 13.50
C GLN A 162 21.23 0.67 12.35
N SER A 163 22.45 0.48 11.90
CA SER A 163 23.05 1.28 10.82
C SER A 163 22.34 1.00 9.49
N ALA A 164 22.09 -0.28 9.19
CA ALA A 164 21.38 -0.71 7.99
C ALA A 164 19.92 -0.30 8.02
N LEU A 165 19.25 -0.37 9.19
CA LEU A 165 17.90 0.15 9.38
C LEU A 165 17.84 1.65 9.08
N GLY A 166 18.76 2.43 9.65
CA GLY A 166 18.89 3.87 9.39
C GLY A 166 19.09 4.18 7.91
N TYR A 167 19.95 3.43 7.23
CA TYR A 167 20.19 3.55 5.79
C TYR A 167 18.92 3.29 4.97
N LEU A 168 18.21 2.18 5.26
CA LEU A 168 16.98 1.83 4.57
C LEU A 168 15.88 2.87 4.80
N CYS A 169 15.74 3.38 6.03
CA CYS A 169 14.76 4.42 6.35
C CYS A 169 15.04 5.74 5.60
N ASN A 170 16.31 6.13 5.50
CA ASN A 170 16.67 7.40 4.87
C ASN A 170 16.61 7.32 3.33
N ASN A 171 17.06 6.22 2.74
CA ASN A 171 17.14 6.06 1.28
C ASN A 171 15.91 5.36 0.68
N GLY A 172 15.13 4.64 1.49
CA GLY A 172 13.92 3.91 1.06
C GLY A 172 12.65 4.74 1.06
N TYR A 173 12.70 5.98 1.57
CA TYR A 173 11.54 6.87 1.68
C TYR A 173 11.72 8.14 0.85
N SER A 174 10.68 8.58 0.20
CA SER A 174 10.59 9.87 -0.49
C SER A 174 9.23 10.51 -0.18
N VAL A 175 9.21 11.81 0.05
CA VAL A 175 7.97 12.55 0.34
C VAL A 175 6.93 12.37 -0.77
N ASN A 176 7.37 12.32 -2.02
CA ASN A 176 6.49 12.21 -3.19
C ASN A 176 6.07 10.76 -3.50
N LEU A 177 6.93 9.77 -3.19
CA LEU A 177 6.72 8.38 -3.55
C LEU A 177 6.39 7.49 -2.33
N GLY A 178 6.42 8.07 -1.13
CA GLY A 178 6.22 7.33 0.11
C GLY A 178 7.28 6.24 0.31
N ALA A 179 6.87 5.05 0.72
CA ALA A 179 7.73 3.89 0.91
C ALA A 179 7.90 3.02 -0.37
N ARG A 180 7.39 3.44 -1.53
CA ARG A 180 7.56 2.68 -2.79
C ARG A 180 9.03 2.45 -3.17
N PRO A 181 9.96 3.42 -3.00
CA PRO A 181 11.39 3.21 -3.30
C PRO A 181 12.03 2.13 -2.41
N LEU A 182 11.53 1.90 -1.20
CA LEU A 182 12.05 0.92 -0.26
C LEU A 182 12.09 -0.50 -0.84
N ASN A 183 11.04 -0.91 -1.54
CA ASN A 183 10.99 -2.23 -2.15
C ASN A 183 12.10 -2.43 -3.19
N ARG A 184 12.35 -1.40 -4.02
CA ARG A 184 13.42 -1.43 -5.02
C ARG A 184 14.80 -1.41 -4.35
N LEU A 185 14.95 -0.62 -3.29
CA LEU A 185 16.18 -0.56 -2.52
C LEU A 185 16.50 -1.94 -1.92
N ILE A 186 15.56 -2.54 -1.18
CA ILE A 186 15.72 -3.89 -0.61
C ILE A 186 16.03 -4.93 -1.71
N GLN A 187 15.32 -4.88 -2.83
CA GLN A 187 15.57 -5.77 -3.97
C GLN A 187 17.02 -5.70 -4.45
N ASN A 188 17.53 -4.49 -4.66
CA ASN A 188 18.83 -4.28 -5.26
C ASN A 188 19.98 -4.49 -4.27
N THR A 189 19.82 -4.04 -3.02
CA THR A 189 20.92 -4.03 -2.04
C THR A 189 20.95 -5.27 -1.15
N ILE A 190 19.84 -5.97 -0.98
CA ILE A 190 19.75 -7.15 -0.11
C ILE A 190 19.45 -8.41 -0.92
N LEU A 191 18.33 -8.44 -1.65
CA LEU A 191 17.87 -9.66 -2.28
C LEU A 191 18.78 -10.14 -3.42
N ASN A 192 19.19 -9.24 -4.31
CA ASN A 192 20.04 -9.62 -5.43
C ASN A 192 21.42 -10.12 -4.97
N PRO A 193 22.17 -9.44 -4.07
CA PRO A 193 23.41 -9.96 -3.52
C PRO A 193 23.20 -11.28 -2.77
N LEU A 194 22.15 -11.39 -1.95
CA LEU A 194 21.85 -12.61 -1.21
C LEU A 194 21.58 -13.79 -2.15
N ALA A 195 20.83 -13.57 -3.21
CA ALA A 195 20.55 -14.61 -4.20
C ALA A 195 21.85 -15.14 -4.84
N ILE A 196 22.79 -14.25 -5.20
CA ILE A 196 24.10 -14.63 -5.74
C ILE A 196 24.90 -15.43 -4.71
N MET A 197 24.90 -15.02 -3.43
CA MET A 197 25.57 -15.73 -2.35
C MET A 197 25.00 -17.13 -2.12
N ILE A 198 23.67 -17.28 -2.20
CA ILE A 198 23.00 -18.58 -2.10
C ILE A 198 23.38 -19.49 -3.27
N LEU A 199 23.40 -18.98 -4.49
CA LEU A 199 23.79 -19.75 -5.69
C LEU A 199 25.26 -20.18 -5.65
N ASN A 200 26.12 -19.34 -5.11
CA ASN A 200 27.55 -19.63 -4.93
C ASN A 200 27.84 -20.53 -3.72
N GLY A 201 26.82 -20.94 -2.96
CA GLY A 201 26.98 -21.78 -1.78
C GLY A 201 27.61 -21.07 -0.57
N GLN A 202 27.72 -19.74 -0.61
CA GLN A 202 28.25 -18.93 0.49
C GLN A 202 27.26 -18.82 1.65
N VAL A 203 25.97 -18.91 1.38
CA VAL A 203 24.88 -18.96 2.38
C VAL A 203 24.23 -20.33 2.29
N LYS A 204 24.22 -21.05 3.40
CA LYS A 204 23.62 -22.38 3.53
C LYS A 204 22.22 -22.29 4.15
N ASP A 205 21.52 -23.40 4.15
CA ASP A 205 20.23 -23.51 4.83
C ASP A 205 20.39 -23.36 6.35
N LYS A 206 19.40 -22.72 7.00
CA LYS A 206 19.36 -22.40 8.45
C LYS A 206 20.41 -21.42 8.94
N GLU A 207 20.96 -20.62 8.05
CA GLU A 207 21.91 -19.58 8.42
C GLU A 207 21.20 -18.24 8.72
N THR A 208 21.82 -17.47 9.63
CA THR A 208 21.47 -16.06 9.84
C THR A 208 22.44 -15.18 9.06
N VAL A 209 21.91 -14.33 8.20
CA VAL A 209 22.66 -13.41 7.36
C VAL A 209 22.56 -12.02 7.94
N LYS A 210 23.70 -11.43 8.29
CA LYS A 210 23.74 -10.04 8.81
C LYS A 210 23.70 -9.05 7.67
N ILE A 211 22.86 -8.00 7.86
CA ILE A 211 22.77 -6.85 6.98
C ILE A 211 23.28 -5.63 7.75
N THR A 212 24.34 -5.03 7.28
CA THR A 212 25.01 -3.88 7.92
C THR A 212 25.39 -2.84 6.89
N THR A 213 25.90 -1.68 7.33
CA THR A 213 26.45 -0.66 6.44
C THR A 213 27.95 -0.57 6.56
N LYS A 214 28.64 -0.38 5.43
CA LYS A 214 30.05 -0.07 5.37
C LYS A 214 30.27 0.97 4.27
N ASN A 215 30.94 2.09 4.62
CA ASN A 215 31.21 3.19 3.68
C ASN A 215 29.90 3.74 3.02
N ASP A 216 28.86 3.92 3.80
CA ASP A 216 27.53 4.34 3.33
C ASP A 216 26.87 3.42 2.28
N GLU A 217 27.28 2.16 2.22
CA GLU A 217 26.64 1.14 1.40
C GLU A 217 26.15 -0.02 2.25
N LEU A 218 25.00 -0.60 1.88
CA LEU A 218 24.50 -1.82 2.50
C LEU A 218 25.32 -3.01 2.05
N ILE A 219 25.78 -3.80 3.01
CA ILE A 219 26.46 -5.05 2.75
C ILE A 219 25.73 -6.21 3.42
N VAL A 220 25.71 -7.34 2.74
CA VAL A 220 25.15 -8.61 3.18
C VAL A 220 26.32 -9.51 3.59
N VAL A 221 26.37 -9.94 4.86
CA VAL A 221 27.47 -10.74 5.40
C VAL A 221 26.91 -12.12 5.76
N PRO A 222 27.29 -13.19 5.04
CA PRO A 222 26.89 -14.55 5.35
C PRO A 222 27.60 -15.04 6.61
N ASN A 223 27.02 -16.01 7.30
CA ASN A 223 27.63 -16.71 8.46
C ASN A 223 28.09 -15.76 9.57
N HIS A 224 27.25 -14.79 9.93
CA HIS A 224 27.61 -13.88 11.01
C HIS A 224 27.53 -14.59 12.36
N LYS A 225 28.69 -15.05 12.86
CA LYS A 225 28.92 -15.22 14.29
C LYS A 225 29.35 -13.85 14.81
N SER A 226 28.54 -13.26 15.68
CA SER A 226 28.93 -12.04 16.35
C SER A 226 30.31 -12.23 16.98
N ALA A 227 31.25 -11.36 16.65
CA ALA A 227 32.63 -11.43 17.20
C ALA A 227 32.63 -11.23 18.73
N ASP A 228 31.55 -10.71 19.30
CA ASP A 228 31.45 -10.29 20.71
C ASP A 228 30.45 -11.14 21.54
N GLY A 229 29.85 -12.19 20.99
CA GLY A 229 28.98 -13.10 21.77
C GLY A 229 27.71 -12.47 22.35
N THR A 230 27.35 -11.27 21.93
CA THR A 230 26.08 -10.64 22.30
C THR A 230 24.98 -11.08 21.35
N ASP A 231 23.89 -11.62 21.92
CA ASP A 231 22.70 -11.93 21.16
C ASP A 231 22.20 -10.68 20.46
N VAL A 232 22.22 -10.70 19.13
CA VAL A 232 21.68 -9.60 18.33
C VAL A 232 20.15 -9.73 18.37
N LYS A 233 19.47 -8.67 18.78
CA LYS A 233 18.00 -8.60 18.84
C LYS A 233 17.40 -8.94 17.49
N SER A 234 16.40 -9.80 17.49
CA SER A 234 15.64 -10.15 16.26
C SER A 234 14.82 -8.94 15.77
N VAL A 235 14.37 -8.98 14.53
CA VAL A 235 13.51 -7.92 13.96
C VAL A 235 12.25 -7.70 14.79
N GLU A 236 11.78 -8.72 15.52
CA GLU A 236 10.63 -8.65 16.43
C GLU A 236 10.93 -7.80 17.69
N ASP A 237 12.19 -7.77 18.13
CA ASP A 237 12.61 -6.98 19.32
C ASP A 237 12.73 -5.47 19.05
N TRP A 238 12.70 -5.06 17.78
CA TRP A 238 12.82 -3.64 17.37
C TRP A 238 11.53 -2.85 17.56
N THR A 239 10.42 -3.52 17.88
CA THR A 239 9.11 -2.87 18.06
C THR A 239 8.97 -2.21 19.43
N ASP A 240 9.77 -2.63 20.45
CA ASP A 240 9.52 -2.23 21.84
C ASP A 240 10.59 -1.31 22.47
N ASP A 241 11.83 -1.26 21.97
CA ASP A 241 12.95 -0.60 22.69
C ASP A 241 13.58 0.62 21.99
N ALA A 242 13.05 1.12 20.90
CA ALA A 242 13.54 2.36 20.33
C ALA A 242 12.95 3.55 21.11
N GLU A 243 13.64 4.00 22.15
CA GLU A 243 13.59 5.40 22.57
C GLU A 243 14.03 6.26 21.36
N ILE A 244 13.11 6.45 20.45
CA ILE A 244 13.20 7.46 19.40
C ILE A 244 12.55 8.68 20.00
N ASP A 245 13.40 9.69 20.34
CA ASP A 245 13.02 10.99 20.81
C ASP A 245 11.64 11.44 20.36
N ASP A 246 10.80 11.71 21.34
CA ASP A 246 9.66 12.65 21.46
C ASP A 246 8.91 13.11 20.19
N PHE A 247 8.52 12.18 19.33
CA PHE A 247 7.38 12.36 18.41
C PHE A 247 6.55 11.06 18.35
N ALA A 248 6.35 10.44 19.50
CA ALA A 248 5.38 9.39 19.67
C ALA A 248 3.98 10.01 19.61
N ASP A 249 3.31 9.79 18.51
CA ASP A 249 1.88 9.89 18.42
C ASP A 249 1.29 8.50 18.68
N PRO A 250 0.81 8.19 19.91
CA PRO A 250 0.24 6.88 20.23
C PRO A 250 -1.09 6.63 19.50
N ASP A 251 -1.71 7.70 19.01
CA ASP A 251 -2.94 7.64 18.25
C ASP A 251 -2.64 8.02 16.79
N GLY A 252 -2.50 7.01 15.94
CA GLY A 252 -2.49 7.21 14.50
C GLY A 252 -3.84 7.76 14.06
N ASP A 253 -4.09 9.04 14.33
CA ASP A 253 -5.34 9.71 14.01
C ASP A 253 -5.54 9.73 12.50
N VAL A 254 -6.31 8.75 12.05
CA VAL A 254 -6.97 8.80 10.77
C VAL A 254 -8.02 9.89 10.90
N ASN A 255 -7.81 11.06 10.27
CA ASN A 255 -8.83 12.09 10.26
C ASN A 255 -10.02 11.61 9.42
N VAL A 256 -11.12 11.25 10.09
CA VAL A 256 -12.36 10.83 9.47
C VAL A 256 -13.32 12.02 9.47
N ASP A 257 -13.73 12.47 8.29
CA ASP A 257 -14.89 13.36 8.15
C ASP A 257 -16.13 12.49 8.14
N LEU A 258 -16.89 12.57 9.22
CA LEU A 258 -18.25 12.07 9.36
C LEU A 258 -19.16 13.31 9.28
N ASP A 259 -19.64 13.65 8.09
CA ASP A 259 -20.74 14.59 7.88
C ASP A 259 -21.93 13.86 7.29
#